data_977d7a80e936be639119fb16dafed9bb
#
_entry.id   977d7a80e936be639119fb16dafed9bb
#
_cell.length_a   1.000
_cell.length_b   1.000
_cell.length_c   1.000
_cell.angle_alpha   90.00
_cell.angle_beta   90.00
_cell.angle_gamma   90.00
#
_symmetry.space_group_name_H-M   'P 1'
#
loop_
_entity.id
_entity.type
_entity.pdbx_description
1 polymer ?
#
loop_
_entity_poly.entity_id
_entity_poly.type
_entity_poly.pdbx_seq_one_letter_code
_entity_poly.pdbx_strand_id
1 'polypeptide(L)'
;VESQREQSRQSIGSKIKTPDTKQLSVPKLNDHKPEIARPDNNTLQPVRQVGTKLVKRLVRIPHDPTFDDIDGGKQLVTKRVKKGIKKVRGFRVQVYSGGNTRIAHQQADKAGQTAKQLFPDQPIYVHFYAPRWMCLIGNFTNYNAAKKVMRKMRKEGYPQANVIRMMVSIRTSTVIDN
;
A
#
# COMPACT_ATOMS: atom_id res chain seq x y z
N VAL A 1 -8.49 -29.30 -68.57
CA VAL A 1 -7.86 -28.32 -67.65
C VAL A 1 -7.95 -28.80 -66.20
N GLU A 2 -8.20 -30.09 -65.99
CA GLU A 2 -8.43 -30.64 -64.62
C GLU A 2 -7.40 -31.70 -64.21
N SER A 3 -6.27 -31.80 -64.92
CA SER A 3 -5.29 -32.89 -64.73
C SER A 3 -3.95 -32.46 -64.08
N GLN A 4 -3.82 -31.27 -63.55
CA GLN A 4 -2.56 -30.79 -62.93
C GLN A 4 -2.64 -30.41 -61.46
N ARG A 5 -3.73 -30.81 -60.76
CA ARG A 5 -3.86 -30.50 -59.32
C ARG A 5 -3.60 -31.67 -58.37
N GLU A 6 -3.18 -32.83 -58.86
CA GLU A 6 -3.10 -34.04 -58.05
C GLU A 6 -1.66 -34.57 -57.80
N GLN A 7 -0.63 -33.82 -58.17
CA GLN A 7 0.77 -34.26 -57.98
C GLN A 7 1.57 -33.51 -56.93
N SER A 8 0.94 -32.75 -56.04
CA SER A 8 1.65 -32.03 -54.97
C SER A 8 1.38 -32.53 -53.55
N ARG A 9 0.88 -33.75 -53.37
CA ARG A 9 0.59 -34.31 -52.04
C ARG A 9 1.36 -35.56 -51.67
N GLN A 10 2.51 -35.80 -52.23
CA GLN A 10 3.40 -36.90 -51.77
C GLN A 10 4.81 -36.38 -51.58
N SER A 11 5.25 -36.43 -50.33
CA SER A 11 6.60 -36.40 -49.76
C SER A 11 6.96 -35.20 -48.89
N ILE A 12 6.46 -35.17 -47.68
CA ILE A 12 7.22 -34.70 -46.54
C ILE A 12 6.96 -35.67 -45.36
N GLY A 13 7.55 -36.84 -45.45
CA GLY A 13 7.72 -37.77 -44.36
C GLY A 13 9.17 -37.70 -43.88
N SER A 14 9.59 -36.65 -43.22
CA SER A 14 10.93 -36.59 -42.61
C SER A 14 10.85 -36.91 -41.13
N LYS A 15 11.45 -38.04 -40.83
CA LYS A 15 11.82 -38.61 -39.52
C LYS A 15 12.22 -37.55 -38.52
N ILE A 16 11.39 -37.29 -37.53
CA ILE A 16 11.82 -36.61 -36.31
C ILE A 16 12.48 -37.66 -35.42
N LYS A 17 13.81 -37.61 -35.33
CA LYS A 17 14.57 -38.34 -34.30
C LYS A 17 14.28 -37.69 -32.97
N THR A 18 13.71 -38.43 -32.07
CA THR A 18 13.62 -38.09 -30.65
C THR A 18 15.02 -38.10 -30.03
N PRO A 19 15.46 -37.06 -29.36
CA PRO A 19 16.72 -37.12 -28.62
C PRO A 19 16.53 -37.95 -27.36
N ASP A 20 17.54 -38.81 -27.08
CA ASP A 20 17.67 -39.66 -25.92
C ASP A 20 17.38 -38.90 -24.62
N THR A 21 16.44 -39.38 -23.87
CA THR A 21 16.17 -38.96 -22.48
C THR A 21 17.31 -39.49 -21.60
N LYS A 22 18.36 -38.70 -21.43
CA LYS A 22 19.32 -38.90 -20.33
C LYS A 22 18.52 -38.68 -19.03
N GLN A 23 18.39 -39.74 -18.25
CA GLN A 23 17.88 -39.73 -16.90
C GLN A 23 18.67 -38.73 -16.05
N LEU A 24 18.11 -37.55 -15.84
CA LEU A 24 18.53 -36.67 -14.74
C LEU A 24 17.95 -37.25 -13.47
N SER A 25 18.81 -37.78 -12.61
CA SER A 25 18.49 -38.16 -11.25
C SER A 25 17.98 -36.94 -10.50
N VAL A 26 16.70 -36.97 -10.17
CA VAL A 26 16.05 -35.97 -9.32
C VAL A 26 16.62 -36.14 -7.90
N PRO A 27 17.21 -35.11 -7.28
CA PRO A 27 17.58 -35.19 -5.88
C PRO A 27 16.30 -35.32 -5.05
N LYS A 28 16.30 -36.32 -4.15
CA LYS A 28 15.22 -36.55 -3.20
C LYS A 28 14.99 -35.26 -2.41
N LEU A 29 13.85 -34.64 -2.64
CA LEU A 29 13.36 -33.53 -1.83
C LEU A 29 13.04 -34.11 -0.45
N ASN A 30 13.74 -33.64 0.58
CA ASN A 30 13.42 -33.92 1.96
C ASN A 30 12.01 -33.39 2.24
N ASP A 31 11.10 -34.31 2.55
CA ASP A 31 9.76 -34.01 3.07
C ASP A 31 9.86 -33.38 4.47
N HIS A 32 10.30 -32.12 4.53
CA HIS A 32 9.99 -31.26 5.64
C HIS A 32 8.68 -30.55 5.28
N LYS A 33 7.58 -31.22 5.58
CA LYS A 33 6.26 -30.60 5.68
C LYS A 33 6.37 -29.46 6.68
N PRO A 34 6.24 -28.19 6.28
CA PRO A 34 6.08 -27.13 7.25
C PRO A 34 4.70 -27.34 7.89
N GLU A 35 4.72 -27.67 9.17
CA GLU A 35 3.54 -27.67 10.01
C GLU A 35 3.02 -26.24 10.05
N ILE A 36 2.00 -25.97 9.25
CA ILE A 36 1.28 -24.71 9.26
C ILE A 36 0.50 -24.71 10.57
N ALA A 37 1.10 -24.12 11.61
CA ALA A 37 0.41 -23.80 12.83
C ALA A 37 -0.82 -22.94 12.45
N ARG A 38 -2.01 -23.48 12.67
CA ARG A 38 -3.27 -22.74 12.53
C ARG A 38 -3.18 -21.56 13.49
N PRO A 39 -3.41 -20.33 13.07
CA PRO A 39 -3.50 -19.21 13.99
C PRO A 39 -4.73 -19.45 14.86
N ASP A 40 -4.51 -19.65 16.15
CA ASP A 40 -5.56 -19.70 17.15
C ASP A 40 -6.31 -18.38 17.14
N ASN A 41 -7.56 -18.41 16.67
CA ASN A 41 -8.44 -17.25 16.51
C ASN A 41 -8.91 -16.63 17.85
N ASN A 42 -8.23 -16.91 18.95
CA ASN A 42 -8.69 -16.45 20.27
C ASN A 42 -7.64 -15.66 21.07
N THR A 43 -6.59 -15.20 20.43
CA THR A 43 -5.70 -14.24 21.07
C THR A 43 -6.08 -12.83 20.62
N LEU A 44 -6.92 -12.18 21.43
CA LEU A 44 -7.08 -10.72 21.39
C LEU A 44 -5.67 -10.13 21.54
N GLN A 45 -5.06 -9.79 20.41
CA GLN A 45 -3.76 -9.10 20.43
C GLN A 45 -3.95 -7.80 21.21
N PRO A 46 -3.16 -7.56 22.26
CA PRO A 46 -3.23 -6.32 23.00
C PRO A 46 -3.00 -5.19 22.00
N VAL A 47 -3.93 -4.24 22.00
CA VAL A 47 -3.80 -2.98 21.24
C VAL A 47 -2.40 -2.45 21.50
N ARG A 48 -1.55 -2.39 20.47
CA ARG A 48 -0.20 -1.82 20.58
C ARG A 48 -0.34 -0.43 21.19
N GLN A 49 0.05 -0.31 22.45
CA GLN A 49 0.14 0.98 23.13
C GLN A 49 1.18 1.80 22.38
N VAL A 50 0.70 2.74 21.57
CA VAL A 50 1.58 3.69 20.91
C VAL A 50 2.13 4.61 22.01
N GLY A 51 3.44 4.54 22.23
CA GLY A 51 4.11 5.21 23.33
C GLY A 51 3.72 6.68 23.48
N THR A 52 3.57 7.09 24.73
CA THR A 52 3.31 8.48 25.12
C THR A 52 4.57 9.31 24.86
N LYS A 53 4.51 10.28 23.96
CA LYS A 53 5.63 11.19 23.71
C LYS A 53 5.38 12.52 24.41
N LEU A 54 6.34 12.95 25.21
CA LEU A 54 6.32 14.27 25.83
C LEU A 54 6.66 15.33 24.77
N VAL A 55 5.76 16.27 24.56
CA VAL A 55 5.97 17.39 23.66
C VAL A 55 6.03 18.66 24.49
N LYS A 56 7.19 19.29 24.49
CA LYS A 56 7.38 20.63 25.11
C LYS A 56 6.81 21.68 24.14
N ARG A 57 5.80 22.39 24.54
CA ARG A 57 5.22 23.50 23.79
C ARG A 57 5.28 24.77 24.63
N LEU A 58 5.80 25.83 24.04
CA LEU A 58 5.71 27.17 24.61
C LEU A 58 4.28 27.68 24.48
N VAL A 59 3.61 27.90 25.60
CA VAL A 59 2.28 28.50 25.65
C VAL A 59 2.46 29.88 26.24
N ARG A 60 1.98 30.92 25.52
CA ARG A 60 1.80 32.24 26.13
C ARG A 60 0.61 32.15 27.08
N ILE A 61 0.86 32.35 28.38
CA ILE A 61 -0.20 32.52 29.36
C ILE A 61 -0.70 33.95 29.19
N PRO A 62 -2.04 34.19 29.11
CA PRO A 62 -2.57 35.56 29.15
C PRO A 62 -2.09 36.25 30.42
N HIS A 63 -1.47 37.40 30.26
CA HIS A 63 -0.96 38.19 31.37
C HIS A 63 -2.09 38.96 32.02
N ASP A 64 -2.27 38.79 33.33
CA ASP A 64 -3.17 39.64 34.11
C ASP A 64 -2.47 41.00 34.32
N PRO A 65 -3.10 42.16 33.93
CA PRO A 65 -2.39 43.44 33.85
C PRO A 65 -2.08 44.09 35.18
N THR A 66 -2.11 43.38 36.30
CA THR A 66 -1.89 43.92 37.64
C THR A 66 -0.58 43.46 38.30
N PHE A 67 0.32 42.78 37.57
CA PHE A 67 1.62 42.39 38.15
C PHE A 67 2.77 42.95 37.33
N ASP A 68 3.60 43.77 37.99
CA ASP A 68 4.69 44.49 37.40
C ASP A 68 5.68 43.60 36.64
N ASP A 69 6.07 44.09 35.48
CA ASP A 69 6.98 43.48 34.56
C ASP A 69 8.35 43.20 35.15
N ILE A 70 8.59 41.97 35.47
CA ILE A 70 9.94 41.45 35.52
C ILE A 70 9.96 40.14 34.77
N ASP A 71 10.51 40.20 33.55
CA ASP A 71 10.88 39.11 32.70
C ASP A 71 9.72 38.17 32.29
N GLY A 72 9.19 38.39 31.09
CA GLY A 72 8.14 37.57 30.45
C GLY A 72 8.56 36.11 30.32
N GLY A 73 8.66 35.41 31.47
CA GLY A 73 9.06 34.02 31.60
C GLY A 73 8.12 33.13 30.79
N LYS A 74 8.59 32.68 29.64
CA LYS A 74 7.93 31.62 28.86
C LYS A 74 7.97 30.34 29.67
N GLN A 75 6.95 30.03 30.45
CA GLN A 75 6.86 28.78 31.16
C GLN A 75 6.71 27.63 30.17
N LEU A 76 7.65 26.70 30.25
CA LEU A 76 7.60 25.44 29.50
C LEU A 76 6.58 24.51 30.15
N VAL A 77 5.35 24.50 29.63
CA VAL A 77 4.35 23.54 30.07
C VAL A 77 4.56 22.23 29.33
N THR A 78 4.91 21.18 30.06
CA THR A 78 5.06 19.84 29.51
C THR A 78 3.68 19.17 29.47
N LYS A 79 3.10 19.05 28.28
CA LYS A 79 1.84 18.35 28.09
C LYS A 79 2.09 16.93 27.57
N ARG A 80 1.41 15.95 28.19
CA ARG A 80 1.45 14.56 27.73
C ARG A 80 0.53 14.40 26.53
N VAL A 81 1.07 13.89 25.39
CA VAL A 81 0.31 13.66 24.17
C VAL A 81 0.18 12.16 23.93
N LYS A 82 -1.04 11.65 24.02
CA LYS A 82 -1.34 10.29 23.54
C LYS A 82 -1.49 10.31 22.03
N LYS A 83 -0.67 9.53 21.33
CA LYS A 83 -0.80 9.28 19.90
C LYS A 83 -1.59 7.99 19.70
N GLY A 84 -2.61 8.03 18.89
CA GLY A 84 -3.43 6.88 18.55
C GLY A 84 -3.65 6.76 17.04
N ILE A 85 -4.17 5.61 16.62
CA ILE A 85 -4.64 5.38 15.25
C ILE A 85 -6.13 5.14 15.33
N LYS A 86 -6.90 5.97 14.62
CA LYS A 86 -8.36 5.84 14.50
C LYS A 86 -8.72 5.45 13.07
N LYS A 87 -9.60 4.46 12.92
CA LYS A 87 -10.22 4.14 11.62
C LYS A 87 -11.45 5.00 11.44
N VAL A 88 -11.51 5.71 10.31
CA VAL A 88 -12.64 6.58 9.93
C VAL A 88 -13.04 6.33 8.49
N ARG A 89 -14.27 6.69 8.13
CA ARG A 89 -14.67 6.73 6.72
C ARG A 89 -13.92 7.86 6.03
N GLY A 90 -13.25 7.56 4.92
CA GLY A 90 -12.44 8.52 4.19
C GLY A 90 -12.28 8.12 2.73
N PHE A 91 -11.22 8.60 2.12
CA PHE A 91 -10.95 8.45 0.70
C PHE A 91 -9.52 7.97 0.48
N ARG A 92 -9.33 7.15 -0.55
CA ARG A 92 -8.02 6.83 -1.13
C ARG A 92 -8.06 7.05 -2.62
N VAL A 93 -6.91 7.31 -3.20
CA VAL A 93 -6.77 7.40 -4.65
C VAL A 93 -6.32 6.04 -5.17
N GLN A 94 -7.18 5.39 -5.95
CA GLN A 94 -6.83 4.17 -6.68
C GLN A 94 -6.12 4.60 -7.96
N VAL A 95 -4.85 4.24 -8.08
CA VAL A 95 -4.01 4.57 -9.25
C VAL A 95 -4.02 3.43 -10.26
N TYR A 96 -4.00 2.21 -9.77
CA TYR A 96 -3.99 1.02 -10.59
C TYR A 96 -4.93 -0.05 -10.03
N SER A 97 -5.59 -0.78 -10.93
CA SER A 97 -6.35 -1.98 -10.61
C SER A 97 -6.21 -2.96 -11.77
N GLY A 98 -5.63 -4.11 -11.52
CA GLY A 98 -5.40 -5.17 -12.50
C GLY A 98 -5.91 -6.52 -12.02
N GLY A 99 -5.89 -7.54 -12.90
CA GLY A 99 -6.30 -8.90 -12.57
C GLY A 99 -5.36 -9.63 -11.59
N ASN A 100 -5.59 -10.92 -11.40
CA ASN A 100 -4.74 -11.79 -10.58
C ASN A 100 -3.60 -12.40 -11.42
N THR A 101 -2.73 -11.55 -11.96
CA THR A 101 -1.59 -11.98 -12.76
C THR A 101 -0.29 -11.37 -12.22
N ARG A 102 0.84 -12.04 -12.50
CA ARG A 102 2.17 -11.51 -12.15
C ARG A 102 2.43 -10.15 -12.80
N ILE A 103 1.97 -9.97 -14.04
CA ILE A 103 2.11 -8.70 -14.77
C ILE A 103 1.32 -7.59 -14.06
N ALA A 104 0.09 -7.88 -13.61
CA ALA A 104 -0.73 -6.92 -12.88
C ALA A 104 -0.08 -6.51 -11.55
N HIS A 105 0.58 -7.45 -10.85
CA HIS A 105 1.35 -7.16 -9.64
C HIS A 105 2.51 -6.19 -9.95
N GLN A 106 3.33 -6.51 -10.97
CA GLN A 106 4.44 -5.65 -11.36
C GLN A 106 3.99 -4.24 -11.78
N GLN A 107 2.87 -4.12 -12.47
CA GLN A 107 2.30 -2.83 -12.84
C GLN A 107 1.79 -2.07 -11.61
N ALA A 108 1.20 -2.75 -10.64
CA ALA A 108 0.78 -2.15 -9.37
C ALA A 108 1.97 -1.63 -8.56
N ASP A 109 3.08 -2.39 -8.51
CA ASP A 109 4.33 -1.99 -7.85
C ASP A 109 4.96 -0.78 -8.54
N LYS A 110 5.03 -0.78 -9.87
CA LYS A 110 5.53 0.37 -10.65
C LYS A 110 4.71 1.62 -10.38
N ALA A 111 3.38 1.51 -10.36
CA ALA A 111 2.50 2.62 -10.01
C ALA A 111 2.74 3.09 -8.56
N GLY A 112 3.01 2.18 -7.64
CA GLY A 112 3.35 2.47 -6.25
C GLY A 112 4.67 3.23 -6.10
N GLN A 113 5.70 2.84 -6.85
CA GLN A 113 6.99 3.52 -6.85
C GLN A 113 6.88 4.95 -7.39
N THR A 114 6.19 5.14 -8.52
CA THR A 114 5.91 6.47 -9.08
C THR A 114 5.13 7.33 -8.08
N ALA A 115 4.11 6.77 -7.45
CA ALA A 115 3.32 7.46 -6.44
C ALA A 115 4.16 7.88 -5.24
N LYS A 116 5.12 7.04 -4.80
CA LYS A 116 6.01 7.34 -3.68
C LYS A 116 6.99 8.47 -3.98
N GLN A 117 7.45 8.57 -5.22
CA GLN A 117 8.31 9.67 -5.68
C GLN A 117 7.55 11.01 -5.70
N LEU A 118 6.28 10.99 -6.16
CA LEU A 118 5.45 12.20 -6.28
C LEU A 118 4.84 12.66 -4.95
N PHE A 119 4.60 11.72 -4.03
CA PHE A 119 3.93 11.95 -2.75
C PHE A 119 4.64 11.22 -1.61
N PRO A 120 5.88 11.62 -1.24
CA PRO A 120 6.67 10.94 -0.20
C PRO A 120 5.97 10.94 1.17
N ASP A 121 5.17 11.97 1.45
CA ASP A 121 4.44 12.12 2.72
C ASP A 121 3.16 11.28 2.81
N GLN A 122 2.73 10.69 1.70
CA GLN A 122 1.50 9.91 1.68
C GLN A 122 1.79 8.41 1.81
N PRO A 123 1.00 7.67 2.59
CA PRO A 123 1.10 6.22 2.61
C PRO A 123 0.63 5.63 1.29
N ILE A 124 1.38 4.66 0.77
CA ILE A 124 1.08 3.96 -0.46
C ILE A 124 0.87 2.50 -0.13
N TYR A 125 -0.17 1.92 -0.71
CA TYR A 125 -0.60 0.56 -0.47
C TYR A 125 -0.68 -0.19 -1.79
N VAL A 126 0.19 -1.17 -1.97
CA VAL A 126 0.12 -2.13 -3.08
C VAL A 126 -0.29 -3.46 -2.47
N HIS A 127 -1.52 -3.89 -2.73
CA HIS A 127 -2.07 -5.10 -2.15
C HIS A 127 -2.97 -5.85 -3.13
N PHE A 128 -3.07 -7.16 -2.92
CA PHE A 128 -4.07 -7.98 -3.57
C PHE A 128 -5.40 -7.89 -2.82
N TYR A 129 -6.34 -7.18 -3.41
CA TYR A 129 -7.74 -7.16 -2.97
C TYR A 129 -8.52 -8.09 -3.89
N ALA A 130 -8.75 -9.33 -3.44
CA ALA A 130 -9.34 -10.36 -4.28
C ALA A 130 -10.55 -9.85 -5.07
N PRO A 131 -10.59 -10.04 -6.40
CA PRO A 131 -9.64 -10.79 -7.24
C PRO A 131 -8.59 -9.92 -7.96
N ARG A 132 -8.22 -8.75 -7.43
CA ARG A 132 -7.43 -7.74 -8.17
C ARG A 132 -6.24 -7.23 -7.38
N TRP A 133 -5.13 -7.01 -8.08
CA TRP A 133 -4.03 -6.18 -7.60
C TRP A 133 -4.38 -4.72 -7.70
N MET A 134 -4.19 -3.97 -6.63
CA MET A 134 -4.52 -2.55 -6.56
C MET A 134 -3.38 -1.75 -5.95
N CYS A 135 -3.14 -0.54 -6.51
CA CYS A 135 -2.30 0.48 -5.92
C CYS A 135 -3.17 1.64 -5.44
N LEU A 136 -3.09 1.93 -4.13
CA LEU A 136 -3.88 2.96 -3.47
C LEU A 136 -2.95 3.98 -2.81
N ILE A 137 -3.29 5.26 -2.89
CA ILE A 137 -2.54 6.37 -2.27
C ILE A 137 -3.38 7.05 -1.20
N GLY A 138 -2.74 7.30 -0.06
CA GLY A 138 -3.17 8.22 0.98
C GLY A 138 -4.26 7.69 1.90
N ASN A 139 -4.47 8.44 2.98
CA ASN A 139 -5.56 8.28 3.92
C ASN A 139 -6.24 9.65 4.08
N PHE A 140 -7.07 10.01 3.13
CA PHE A 140 -7.69 11.33 3.08
C PHE A 140 -9.05 11.31 3.80
N THR A 141 -9.29 12.30 4.65
CA THR A 141 -10.61 12.56 5.24
C THR A 141 -11.43 13.50 4.35
N ASN A 142 -10.76 14.31 3.53
CA ASN A 142 -11.38 15.28 2.64
C ASN A 142 -11.29 14.80 1.18
N TYR A 143 -12.45 14.79 0.50
CA TYR A 143 -12.55 14.43 -0.91
C TYR A 143 -11.71 15.34 -1.83
N ASN A 144 -11.69 16.65 -1.55
CA ASN A 144 -10.96 17.60 -2.39
C ASN A 144 -9.43 17.38 -2.32
N ALA A 145 -8.91 16.97 -1.17
CA ALA A 145 -7.50 16.58 -1.02
C ALA A 145 -7.18 15.34 -1.87
N ALA A 146 -8.00 14.31 -1.82
CA ALA A 146 -7.86 13.13 -2.65
C ALA A 146 -7.96 13.45 -4.14
N LYS A 147 -8.90 14.32 -4.54
CA LYS A 147 -9.09 14.77 -5.93
C LYS A 147 -7.87 15.50 -6.49
N LYS A 148 -7.16 16.29 -5.68
CA LYS A 148 -5.90 16.95 -6.10
C LYS A 148 -4.83 15.90 -6.44
N VAL A 149 -4.66 14.89 -5.59
CA VAL A 149 -3.71 13.80 -5.81
C VAL A 149 -4.08 12.99 -7.05
N MET A 150 -5.37 12.64 -7.20
CA MET A 150 -5.87 11.94 -8.39
C MET A 150 -5.54 12.70 -9.68
N ARG A 151 -5.80 14.02 -9.71
CA ARG A 151 -5.50 14.85 -10.90
C ARG A 151 -4.01 14.86 -11.24
N LYS A 152 -3.14 14.91 -10.21
CA LYS A 152 -1.69 14.86 -10.42
C LYS A 152 -1.27 13.51 -10.98
N MET A 153 -1.78 12.39 -10.44
CA MET A 153 -1.50 11.05 -10.96
C MET A 153 -1.97 10.85 -12.41
N ARG A 154 -3.12 11.44 -12.77
CA ARG A 154 -3.60 11.41 -14.18
C ARG A 154 -2.65 12.11 -15.14
N LYS A 155 -2.04 13.22 -14.73
CA LYS A 155 -1.04 13.94 -15.53
C LYS A 155 0.26 13.14 -15.71
N GLU A 156 0.59 12.31 -14.74
CA GLU A 156 1.79 11.45 -14.74
C GLU A 156 1.59 10.11 -15.49
N GLY A 157 0.51 9.99 -16.28
CA GLY A 157 0.30 8.82 -17.13
C GLY A 157 -0.60 7.73 -16.53
N TYR A 158 -1.36 8.03 -15.48
CA TYR A 158 -2.35 7.13 -14.89
C TYR A 158 -3.78 7.65 -15.09
N PRO A 159 -4.32 7.66 -16.32
CA PRO A 159 -5.62 8.28 -16.64
C PRO A 159 -6.78 7.61 -15.89
N GLN A 160 -6.63 6.34 -15.55
CA GLN A 160 -7.59 5.55 -14.78
C GLN A 160 -7.62 5.84 -13.27
N ALA A 161 -6.74 6.74 -12.78
CA ALA A 161 -6.73 7.09 -11.38
C ALA A 161 -8.10 7.62 -10.94
N ASN A 162 -8.62 7.10 -9.83
CA ASN A 162 -9.95 7.41 -9.31
C ASN A 162 -9.93 7.56 -7.79
N VAL A 163 -10.88 8.33 -7.24
CA VAL A 163 -11.06 8.47 -5.78
C VAL A 163 -12.10 7.45 -5.33
N ILE A 164 -11.73 6.58 -4.38
CA ILE A 164 -12.61 5.59 -3.79
C ILE A 164 -12.87 5.89 -2.31
N ARG A 165 -14.09 5.59 -1.85
CA ARG A 165 -14.44 5.65 -0.42
C ARG A 165 -14.07 4.34 0.24
N MET A 166 -13.39 4.42 1.40
CA MET A 166 -13.09 3.27 2.22
C MET A 166 -12.72 3.67 3.64
N MET A 167 -12.55 2.68 4.51
CA MET A 167 -12.01 2.95 5.85
C MET A 167 -10.53 3.30 5.76
N VAL A 168 -10.16 4.44 6.31
CA VAL A 168 -8.78 4.92 6.35
C VAL A 168 -8.31 5.05 7.79
N SER A 169 -7.01 4.84 8.01
CA SER A 169 -6.38 4.98 9.32
C SER A 169 -5.76 6.37 9.43
N ILE A 170 -6.25 7.18 10.35
CA ILE A 170 -5.70 8.50 10.65
C ILE A 170 -4.94 8.47 11.98
N ARG A 171 -3.84 9.22 12.05
CA ARG A 171 -3.12 9.43 13.30
C ARG A 171 -3.83 10.54 14.08
N THR A 172 -4.20 10.25 15.31
CA THR A 172 -4.78 11.22 16.24
C THR A 172 -3.79 11.50 17.35
N SER A 173 -3.73 12.74 17.81
CA SER A 173 -2.99 13.14 18.99
C SER A 173 -3.95 13.83 19.94
N THR A 174 -4.12 13.28 21.12
CA THR A 174 -4.93 13.87 22.19
C THR A 174 -4.01 14.37 23.29
N VAL A 175 -4.13 15.64 23.64
CA VAL A 175 -3.43 16.23 24.78
C VAL A 175 -4.18 15.79 26.03
N ILE A 176 -3.47 15.27 27.01
CA ILE A 176 -4.01 14.94 28.32
C ILE A 176 -3.55 16.06 29.24
N ASP A 177 -4.49 16.88 29.67
CA ASP A 177 -4.27 17.80 30.79
C ASP A 177 -4.41 16.96 32.07
N ASN A 178 -3.42 17.06 32.95
CA ASN A 178 -3.47 16.45 34.28
C ASN A 178 -4.20 17.38 35.23
#